data_983822d4568497eaa89c31bbb509b467
#
_entry.id   983822d4568497eaa89c31bbb509b467
#
_cell.length_a   1.000
_cell.length_b   1.000
_cell.length_c   1.000
_cell.angle_alpha   90.00
_cell.angle_beta   90.00
_cell.angle_gamma   90.00
#
_symmetry.space_group_name_H-M   'P 1'
#
loop_
_entity.id
_entity.type
_entity.pdbx_description
1 polymer ?
#
loop_
_entity_poly.entity_id
_entity_poly.type
_entity_poly.pdbx_seq_one_letter_code
_entity_poly.pdbx_strand_id
1 'polypeptide(L)'
;MENKLKYILDILFILLVVGCFDDEGNYSYIKISDIELSGIEKDYRKYSMQDSLIIPVTVKTEYDKSDLRYVWFIYKGSDMESVDTISRERDLVYPVVEDEGEYTVVLKVQNTVNQYAEYASTNLIVETAFSRGFYILKATESGGTELDFRSEDG
;
A
#
# COMPACT_ATOMS: atom_id res chain seq x y z
N MET A 1 -12.25 46.89 57.57
CA MET A 1 -11.54 46.90 56.27
C MET A 1 -11.40 45.50 55.66
N GLU A 2 -11.26 44.46 56.46
CA GLU A 2 -11.07 43.09 55.98
C GLU A 2 -12.22 42.52 55.12
N ASN A 3 -13.46 42.78 55.45
CA ASN A 3 -14.57 42.26 54.66
C ASN A 3 -14.66 42.81 53.24
N LYS A 4 -14.28 44.06 53.01
CA LYS A 4 -14.24 44.69 51.69
C LYS A 4 -13.18 44.07 50.78
N LEU A 5 -12.02 43.75 51.35
CA LEU A 5 -10.92 43.10 50.63
C LEU A 5 -11.30 41.69 50.20
N LYS A 6 -12.04 40.95 51.06
CA LYS A 6 -12.53 39.61 50.75
C LYS A 6 -13.50 39.61 49.58
N TYR A 7 -14.47 40.53 49.55
CA TYR A 7 -15.40 40.66 48.42
C TYR A 7 -14.70 41.08 47.11
N ILE A 8 -13.66 41.89 47.19
CA ILE A 8 -12.90 42.26 46.00
C ILE A 8 -12.12 41.04 45.46
N LEU A 9 -11.58 40.22 46.35
CA LEU A 9 -10.87 38.97 45.97
C LEU A 9 -11.80 37.95 45.35
N ASP A 10 -13.00 37.77 45.91
CA ASP A 10 -14.02 36.83 45.38
C ASP A 10 -14.52 37.28 44.02
N ILE A 11 -14.75 38.56 43.79
CA ILE A 11 -15.15 39.09 42.48
C ILE A 11 -14.02 38.92 41.46
N LEU A 12 -12.76 39.17 41.85
CA LEU A 12 -11.60 38.95 40.98
C LEU A 12 -11.45 37.48 40.62
N PHE A 13 -11.70 36.57 41.55
CA PHE A 13 -11.66 35.12 41.27
C PHE A 13 -12.78 34.67 40.32
N ILE A 14 -13.99 35.21 40.48
CA ILE A 14 -15.11 34.92 39.57
C ILE A 14 -14.80 35.44 38.16
N LEU A 15 -14.18 36.62 38.00
CA LEU A 15 -13.77 37.18 36.71
C LEU A 15 -12.68 36.33 36.01
N LEU A 16 -11.84 35.62 36.75
CA LEU A 16 -10.81 34.71 36.21
C LEU A 16 -11.37 33.39 35.71
N VAL A 17 -12.53 32.94 36.22
CA VAL A 17 -13.15 31.65 35.80
C VAL A 17 -14.12 31.82 34.64
N VAL A 18 -14.58 33.03 34.30
CA VAL A 18 -15.50 33.33 33.18
C VAL A 18 -14.79 33.49 31.84
N GLY A 19 -13.48 33.37 31.82
CA GLY A 19 -12.69 33.29 30.59
C GLY A 19 -12.76 31.92 29.92
N CYS A 20 -13.96 31.36 29.77
CA CYS A 20 -14.20 30.38 28.73
C CYS A 20 -14.13 31.15 27.42
N PHE A 21 -12.98 31.18 26.80
CA PHE A 21 -12.86 31.47 25.39
C PHE A 21 -13.68 30.42 24.66
N ASP A 22 -14.86 30.81 24.19
CA ASP A 22 -15.43 30.13 23.02
C ASP A 22 -14.39 30.30 21.93
N ASP A 23 -13.61 29.26 21.71
CA ASP A 23 -12.77 29.14 20.52
C ASP A 23 -13.77 29.05 19.34
N GLU A 24 -14.17 30.21 18.81
CA GLU A 24 -14.79 30.29 17.51
C GLU A 24 -13.71 29.92 16.49
N GLY A 25 -13.33 28.64 16.56
CA GLY A 25 -12.29 28.06 15.74
C GLY A 25 -12.58 28.36 14.28
N ASN A 26 -11.85 29.31 13.75
CA ASN A 26 -11.81 29.61 12.32
C ASN A 26 -11.03 28.50 11.59
N TYR A 27 -11.34 27.24 11.94
CA TYR A 27 -10.80 26.06 11.30
C TYR A 27 -11.57 25.81 10.03
N SER A 28 -10.95 26.06 8.89
CA SER A 28 -11.39 25.50 7.60
C SER A 28 -11.24 24.00 7.65
N TYR A 29 -12.25 23.28 8.09
CA TYR A 29 -12.23 21.81 8.02
C TYR A 29 -12.23 21.39 6.55
N ILE A 30 -11.13 20.83 6.08
CA ILE A 30 -11.11 20.15 4.80
C ILE A 30 -11.89 18.86 4.98
N LYS A 31 -13.01 18.73 4.26
CA LYS A 31 -13.77 17.48 4.25
C LYS A 31 -12.87 16.38 3.69
N ILE A 32 -12.53 15.42 4.53
CA ILE A 32 -11.84 14.21 4.10
C ILE A 32 -12.94 13.21 3.67
N SER A 33 -12.89 12.79 2.43
CA SER A 33 -13.73 11.71 1.91
C SER A 33 -12.91 10.43 1.84
N ASP A 34 -13.56 9.31 2.09
CA ASP A 34 -12.91 8.01 2.03
C ASP A 34 -12.53 7.65 0.59
N ILE A 35 -11.47 6.87 0.46
CA ILE A 35 -11.05 6.25 -0.79
C ILE A 35 -11.22 4.74 -0.60
N GLU A 36 -12.20 4.14 -1.27
CA GLU A 36 -12.41 2.70 -1.26
C GLU A 36 -11.69 2.08 -2.45
N LEU A 37 -10.81 1.11 -2.18
CA LEU A 37 -10.03 0.38 -3.18
C LEU A 37 -10.55 -1.05 -3.29
N SER A 38 -10.76 -1.52 -4.54
CA SER A 38 -11.18 -2.90 -4.81
C SER A 38 -10.63 -3.40 -6.15
N GLY A 39 -10.71 -4.72 -6.39
CA GLY A 39 -10.16 -5.35 -7.58
C GLY A 39 -8.75 -5.90 -7.37
N ILE A 40 -8.18 -5.77 -6.16
CA ILE A 40 -6.88 -6.32 -5.82
C ILE A 40 -7.13 -7.64 -5.06
N GLU A 41 -6.63 -8.74 -5.58
CA GLU A 41 -6.72 -10.05 -4.95
C GLU A 41 -5.68 -10.16 -3.83
N LYS A 42 -5.86 -11.13 -2.94
CA LYS A 42 -4.96 -11.33 -1.81
C LYS A 42 -3.57 -11.77 -2.25
N ASP A 43 -3.50 -12.65 -3.23
CA ASP A 43 -2.26 -13.28 -3.68
C ASP A 43 -2.26 -13.40 -5.21
N TYR A 44 -1.11 -13.17 -5.82
CA TYR A 44 -0.83 -13.44 -7.23
C TYR A 44 0.38 -14.35 -7.34
N ARG A 45 0.35 -15.24 -8.35
CA ARG A 45 1.46 -16.14 -8.66
C ARG A 45 1.86 -15.93 -10.12
N LYS A 46 3.14 -15.70 -10.36
CA LYS A 46 3.67 -15.34 -11.68
C LYS A 46 5.04 -15.93 -11.89
N TYR A 47 5.35 -16.24 -13.14
CA TYR A 47 6.68 -16.68 -13.56
C TYR A 47 7.57 -15.48 -13.89
N SER A 48 8.78 -15.48 -13.30
CA SER A 48 9.81 -14.48 -13.59
C SER A 48 10.14 -14.46 -15.06
N MET A 49 10.31 -13.24 -15.64
CA MET A 49 10.71 -13.00 -17.03
C MET A 49 9.75 -13.55 -18.11
N GLN A 50 8.59 -14.09 -17.71
CA GLN A 50 7.62 -14.68 -18.64
C GLN A 50 6.24 -14.02 -18.50
N ASP A 51 5.83 -13.72 -17.28
CA ASP A 51 4.51 -13.22 -16.99
C ASP A 51 4.47 -11.71 -16.79
N SER A 52 3.26 -11.17 -16.88
CA SER A 52 2.95 -9.83 -16.41
C SER A 52 1.94 -9.89 -15.27
N LEU A 53 2.15 -9.08 -14.25
CA LEU A 53 1.19 -8.82 -13.19
C LEU A 53 0.23 -7.75 -13.66
N ILE A 54 -1.05 -8.12 -13.84
CA ILE A 54 -2.11 -7.21 -14.29
C ILE A 54 -3.14 -7.12 -13.18
N ILE A 55 -3.34 -5.90 -12.64
CA ILE A 55 -4.31 -5.65 -11.57
C ILE A 55 -5.19 -4.46 -11.98
N PRO A 56 -6.42 -4.69 -12.44
CA PRO A 56 -7.40 -3.64 -12.66
C PRO A 56 -7.95 -3.17 -11.30
N VAL A 57 -7.90 -1.85 -11.05
CA VAL A 57 -8.33 -1.29 -9.77
C VAL A 57 -9.59 -0.46 -9.93
N THR A 58 -10.54 -0.71 -9.05
CA THR A 58 -11.71 0.15 -8.89
C THR A 58 -11.50 1.06 -7.70
N VAL A 59 -11.57 2.37 -7.95
CA VAL A 59 -11.47 3.41 -6.93
C VAL A 59 -12.81 4.12 -6.79
N LYS A 60 -13.38 4.08 -5.61
CA LYS A 60 -14.62 4.76 -5.26
C LYS A 60 -14.34 5.84 -4.24
N THR A 61 -14.66 7.08 -4.56
CA THR A 61 -14.43 8.25 -3.73
C THR A 61 -15.29 9.43 -4.22
N GLU A 62 -15.48 10.43 -3.34
CA GLU A 62 -16.09 11.71 -3.71
C GLU A 62 -15.06 12.73 -4.24
N TYR A 63 -13.77 12.41 -4.20
CA TYR A 63 -12.73 13.29 -4.75
C TYR A 63 -12.77 13.32 -6.28
N ASP A 64 -12.34 14.46 -6.84
CA ASP A 64 -12.14 14.57 -8.27
C ASP A 64 -11.01 13.63 -8.73
N LYS A 65 -11.22 12.91 -9.82
CA LYS A 65 -10.21 11.96 -10.34
C LYS A 65 -8.90 12.63 -10.74
N SER A 66 -8.97 13.91 -11.14
CA SER A 66 -7.78 14.72 -11.46
C SER A 66 -6.88 14.99 -10.27
N ASP A 67 -7.45 14.93 -9.07
CA ASP A 67 -6.73 15.18 -7.82
C ASP A 67 -6.13 13.92 -7.21
N LEU A 68 -6.37 12.77 -7.83
CA LEU A 68 -5.84 11.49 -7.36
C LEU A 68 -4.50 11.19 -8.04
N ARG A 69 -3.53 10.76 -7.24
CA ARG A 69 -2.26 10.18 -7.68
C ARG A 69 -2.16 8.74 -7.25
N TYR A 70 -1.63 7.92 -8.15
CA TYR A 70 -1.44 6.50 -7.97
C TYR A 70 0.06 6.22 -7.95
N VAL A 71 0.49 5.35 -7.04
CA VAL A 71 1.87 4.85 -7.01
C VAL A 71 1.82 3.39 -6.60
N TRP A 72 2.37 2.53 -7.46
CA TRP A 72 2.60 1.15 -7.17
C TRP A 72 4.07 0.94 -6.82
N PHE A 73 4.31 0.22 -5.75
CA PHE A 73 5.65 -0.16 -5.35
C PHE A 73 5.69 -1.63 -4.93
N ILE A 74 6.89 -2.20 -5.07
CA ILE A 74 7.18 -3.60 -4.73
C ILE A 74 8.40 -3.65 -3.81
N TYR A 75 8.39 -4.61 -2.88
CA TYR A 75 9.53 -4.93 -2.04
C TYR A 75 9.52 -6.41 -1.65
N LYS A 76 10.72 -6.96 -1.35
CA LYS A 76 10.89 -8.37 -1.01
C LYS A 76 10.68 -8.60 0.50
N GLY A 77 9.81 -9.55 0.85
CA GLY A 77 9.54 -9.91 2.24
C GLY A 77 9.07 -8.75 3.09
N SER A 78 9.70 -8.52 4.24
CA SER A 78 9.45 -7.39 5.16
C SER A 78 10.50 -6.28 5.04
N ASP A 79 11.41 -6.37 4.08
CA ASP A 79 12.50 -5.42 3.90
C ASP A 79 12.01 -4.19 3.14
N MET A 80 11.69 -3.15 3.89
CA MET A 80 11.29 -1.85 3.32
C MET A 80 12.50 -0.97 2.94
N GLU A 81 13.74 -1.45 3.05
CA GLU A 81 14.93 -0.69 2.64
C GLU A 81 15.12 -0.67 1.12
N SER A 82 14.55 -1.68 0.42
CA SER A 82 14.62 -1.80 -1.04
C SER A 82 13.23 -1.73 -1.67
N VAL A 83 12.59 -0.55 -1.62
CA VAL A 83 11.27 -0.32 -2.21
C VAL A 83 11.42 0.26 -3.61
N ASP A 84 10.95 -0.45 -4.63
CA ASP A 84 10.96 0.01 -6.01
C ASP A 84 9.57 0.48 -6.45
N THR A 85 9.53 1.64 -7.13
CA THR A 85 8.31 2.12 -7.76
C THR A 85 8.16 1.46 -9.14
N ILE A 86 7.07 0.69 -9.32
CA ILE A 86 6.83 -0.10 -10.53
C ILE A 86 5.79 0.52 -11.48
N SER A 87 4.90 1.38 -10.98
CA SER A 87 3.94 2.10 -11.83
C SER A 87 3.40 3.36 -11.14
N ARG A 88 2.86 4.28 -11.95
CA ARG A 88 2.11 5.47 -11.51
C ARG A 88 0.71 5.54 -12.13
N GLU A 89 0.32 4.49 -12.81
CA GLU A 89 -1.01 4.36 -13.41
C GLU A 89 -2.00 3.81 -12.38
N ARG A 90 -3.29 4.02 -12.62
CA ARG A 90 -4.35 3.47 -11.76
C ARG A 90 -4.31 1.94 -11.75
N ASP A 91 -4.33 1.36 -12.95
CA ASP A 91 -4.30 -0.07 -13.15
C ASP A 91 -2.85 -0.52 -13.33
N LEU A 92 -2.46 -1.59 -12.67
CA LEU A 92 -1.10 -2.13 -12.81
C LEU A 92 -1.00 -3.03 -14.03
N VAL A 93 0.00 -2.76 -14.86
CA VAL A 93 0.51 -3.68 -15.89
C VAL A 93 2.03 -3.69 -15.72
N TYR A 94 2.54 -4.76 -15.14
CA TYR A 94 3.93 -4.86 -14.76
C TYR A 94 4.55 -6.18 -15.24
N PRO A 95 5.56 -6.16 -16.13
CA PRO A 95 6.32 -7.35 -16.47
C PRO A 95 7.11 -7.81 -15.25
N VAL A 96 6.90 -9.05 -14.83
CA VAL A 96 7.56 -9.60 -13.63
C VAL A 96 9.01 -9.94 -13.98
N VAL A 97 9.94 -9.19 -13.39
CA VAL A 97 11.39 -9.34 -13.62
C VAL A 97 12.15 -9.76 -12.37
N GLU A 98 11.46 -9.83 -11.24
CA GLU A 98 12.00 -10.23 -9.96
C GLU A 98 12.50 -11.67 -9.98
N ASP A 99 13.53 -11.92 -9.17
CA ASP A 99 13.98 -13.28 -8.86
C ASP A 99 12.91 -14.06 -8.09
N GLU A 100 13.02 -15.38 -8.09
CA GLU A 100 12.15 -16.27 -7.32
C GLU A 100 12.06 -15.83 -5.85
N GLY A 101 10.81 -15.77 -5.35
CA GLY A 101 10.55 -15.39 -3.97
C GLY A 101 9.18 -14.80 -3.73
N GLU A 102 8.99 -14.32 -2.51
CA GLU A 102 7.75 -13.66 -2.08
C GLU A 102 7.99 -12.15 -1.99
N TYR A 103 7.10 -11.41 -2.61
CA TYR A 103 7.11 -9.96 -2.68
C TYR A 103 5.79 -9.39 -2.18
N THR A 104 5.85 -8.18 -1.65
CA THR A 104 4.65 -7.39 -1.38
C THR A 104 4.53 -6.30 -2.43
N VAL A 105 3.37 -6.22 -3.07
CA VAL A 105 3.01 -5.15 -4.00
C VAL A 105 1.98 -4.27 -3.33
N VAL A 106 2.22 -2.96 -3.34
CA VAL A 106 1.37 -1.98 -2.64
C VAL A 106 0.94 -0.89 -3.61
N LEU A 107 -0.35 -0.61 -3.65
CA LEU A 107 -0.92 0.57 -4.26
C LEU A 107 -1.12 1.64 -3.19
N LYS A 108 -0.59 2.85 -3.45
CA LYS A 108 -0.94 4.07 -2.75
C LYS A 108 -1.80 4.93 -3.66
N VAL A 109 -2.98 5.32 -3.19
CA VAL A 109 -3.84 6.34 -3.83
C VAL A 109 -3.88 7.56 -2.93
N GLN A 110 -3.44 8.70 -3.43
CA GLN A 110 -3.33 9.93 -2.66
C GLN A 110 -4.09 11.08 -3.31
N ASN A 111 -4.90 11.79 -2.53
CA ASN A 111 -5.45 13.07 -2.94
C ASN A 111 -4.37 14.17 -2.82
N THR A 112 -4.12 14.90 -3.90
CA THR A 112 -3.06 15.91 -3.97
C THR A 112 -3.41 17.22 -3.25
N VAL A 113 -4.69 17.47 -2.98
CA VAL A 113 -5.16 18.71 -2.35
C VAL A 113 -5.01 18.65 -0.84
N ASN A 114 -5.50 17.58 -0.22
CA ASN A 114 -5.48 17.42 1.24
C ASN A 114 -4.46 16.39 1.75
N GLN A 115 -3.70 15.76 0.85
CA GLN A 115 -2.66 14.77 1.13
C GLN A 115 -3.18 13.47 1.79
N TYR A 116 -4.50 13.29 1.90
CA TYR A 116 -5.06 12.02 2.36
C TYR A 116 -4.68 10.88 1.42
N ALA A 117 -4.29 9.74 1.97
CA ALA A 117 -3.88 8.59 1.18
C ALA A 117 -4.45 7.29 1.73
N GLU A 118 -4.85 6.41 0.82
CA GLU A 118 -5.28 5.05 1.10
C GLU A 118 -4.32 4.07 0.47
N TYR A 119 -4.16 2.90 1.11
CA TYR A 119 -3.22 1.87 0.71
C TYR A 119 -3.94 0.53 0.58
N ALA A 120 -3.58 -0.22 -0.45
CA ALA A 120 -3.95 -1.62 -0.59
C ALA A 120 -2.71 -2.44 -0.94
N SER A 121 -2.59 -3.63 -0.37
CA SER A 121 -1.45 -4.51 -0.58
C SER A 121 -1.88 -5.90 -1.01
N THR A 122 -1.00 -6.56 -1.75
CA THR A 122 -1.16 -7.95 -2.16
C THR A 122 0.20 -8.66 -2.13
N ASN A 123 0.18 -9.98 -2.01
CA ASN A 123 1.37 -10.79 -2.15
C ASN A 123 1.57 -11.17 -3.62
N LEU A 124 2.82 -11.09 -4.08
CA LEU A 124 3.26 -11.63 -5.36
C LEU A 124 4.26 -12.75 -5.09
N ILE A 125 3.89 -13.97 -5.47
CA ILE A 125 4.78 -15.13 -5.43
C ILE A 125 5.38 -15.27 -6.82
N VAL A 126 6.69 -15.04 -6.91
CA VAL A 126 7.44 -15.17 -8.15
C VAL A 126 8.07 -16.55 -8.19
N GLU A 127 7.82 -17.28 -9.26
CA GLU A 127 8.35 -18.61 -9.53
C GLU A 127 9.20 -18.59 -10.80
N THR A 128 10.05 -19.57 -10.96
CA THR A 128 10.75 -19.83 -12.23
C THR A 128 10.12 -21.02 -12.94
N ALA A 129 10.36 -21.19 -14.22
CA ALA A 129 9.88 -22.35 -14.98
C ALA A 129 10.38 -23.68 -14.43
N PHE A 130 11.41 -23.63 -13.60
CA PHE A 130 12.03 -24.82 -12.96
C PHE A 130 11.71 -24.97 -11.47
N SER A 131 10.89 -24.09 -10.90
CA SER A 131 10.53 -24.14 -9.46
C SER A 131 9.57 -25.28 -9.12
N ARG A 132 8.76 -25.72 -10.12
CA ARG A 132 7.72 -26.73 -9.92
C ARG A 132 7.82 -27.82 -10.98
N GLY A 133 8.32 -28.99 -10.58
CA GLY A 133 8.44 -30.12 -11.47
C GLY A 133 9.40 -31.18 -10.96
N PHE A 134 9.67 -32.14 -11.82
CA PHE A 134 10.51 -33.29 -11.52
C PHE A 134 11.77 -33.26 -12.38
N TYR A 135 12.91 -33.41 -11.74
CA TYR A 135 14.18 -33.63 -12.40
C TYR A 135 14.38 -35.14 -12.61
N ILE A 136 14.59 -35.55 -13.85
CA ILE A 136 14.74 -36.95 -14.22
C ILE A 136 16.17 -37.13 -14.72
N LEU A 137 16.95 -37.96 -14.02
CA LEU A 137 18.24 -38.40 -14.49
C LEU A 137 18.04 -39.63 -15.40
N LYS A 138 18.51 -39.53 -16.63
CA LYS A 138 18.49 -40.60 -17.62
C LYS A 138 19.91 -41.04 -17.92
N ALA A 139 20.15 -42.38 -17.94
CA ALA A 139 21.38 -42.91 -18.46
C ALA A 139 21.30 -42.93 -20.01
N THR A 140 22.35 -42.47 -20.67
CA THR A 140 22.44 -42.52 -22.12
C THR A 140 23.09 -43.81 -22.57
N GLU A 141 22.80 -44.26 -23.79
CA GLU A 141 23.40 -45.47 -24.36
C GLU A 141 24.93 -45.37 -24.48
N SER A 142 25.48 -44.19 -24.54
CA SER A 142 26.90 -43.89 -24.58
C SER A 142 27.60 -43.93 -23.20
N GLY A 143 26.89 -44.23 -22.12
CA GLY A 143 27.38 -44.28 -20.76
C GLY A 143 27.44 -42.89 -20.05
N GLY A 144 26.84 -41.88 -20.64
CA GLY A 144 26.65 -40.58 -20.01
C GLY A 144 25.37 -40.49 -19.18
N THR A 145 25.15 -39.31 -18.57
CA THR A 145 23.92 -39.01 -17.83
C THR A 145 23.33 -37.71 -18.39
N GLU A 146 22.04 -37.71 -18.66
CA GLU A 146 21.25 -36.55 -19.04
C GLU A 146 20.30 -36.19 -17.91
N LEU A 147 20.16 -34.88 -17.65
CA LEU A 147 19.19 -34.33 -16.76
C LEU A 147 18.03 -33.76 -17.59
N ASP A 148 16.85 -34.26 -17.36
CA ASP A 148 15.62 -33.77 -17.98
C ASP A 148 14.74 -33.14 -16.90
N PHE A 149 13.96 -32.13 -17.24
CA PHE A 149 13.01 -31.49 -16.35
C PHE A 149 11.61 -31.63 -16.91
N ARG A 150 10.68 -32.08 -16.08
CA ARG A 150 9.25 -32.06 -16.39
C ARG A 150 8.54 -31.10 -15.45
N SER A 151 7.94 -30.05 -16.01
CA SER A 151 7.04 -29.17 -15.30
C SER A 151 5.82 -29.92 -14.77
N GLU A 152 5.32 -29.53 -13.61
CA GLU A 152 4.09 -30.06 -13.04
C GLU A 152 2.85 -29.64 -13.85
N ASP A 153 2.95 -28.54 -14.59
CA ASP A 153 1.88 -27.95 -15.38
C ASP A 153 1.82 -28.50 -16.84
N GLY A 154 2.70 -29.45 -17.20
CA GLY A 154 2.68 -30.21 -18.48
C GLY A 154 3.65 -29.71 -19.53
#